data_44464d738dc8d5993c1b22dc634b533b
#
_entry.id   44464d738dc8d5993c1b22dc634b533b
#
_cell.length_a   1.000
_cell.length_b   1.000
_cell.length_c   1.000
_cell.angle_alpha   90.00
_cell.angle_beta   90.00
_cell.angle_gamma   90.00
#
_symmetry.space_group_name_H-M   'P 1'
#
loop_
_entity.id
_entity.type
_entity.pdbx_description
1 polymer ?
#
loop_
_entity_poly.entity_id
_entity_poly.type
_entity_poly.pdbx_seq_one_letter_code
_entity_poly.pdbx_strand_id
1 'polypeptide(L)'
;MTKAGEVTPGALSVWRRYMELPRYLRAVKGRVELVSTLEQLTSSLGFGRLAIASGATFTRGLAGALAEDLGGVVGPPLAIAANGEADVEALAAAPELRRADALVAVGGGKTIDVAKSACEVADLPVIVVPTQLSADGIASPVSVIRIASDGFESRRARLPIAVAVDLDVIAGASVERTRAGLGDLLANPCAVRDWRLAAAAGDREVDDFAALLAQAAADLVVGTDVSALGDGRLETPFLERLLEGLVLSGLAMEIAGSSRPCSGAEHLISHALDVLRPGTAHHGEQVAFGALVSARLQGADWPALRAFMVSAGMERATRGFALSEEALAETIRAAPSTRPGRYTVLDEADLSEPALGLILQEVIVR
;
A
#
# COMPACT_ATOMS: atom_id res chain seq x y z
N MET A 1 10.47 50.88 -14.33
CA MET A 1 10.15 50.01 -13.18
C MET A 1 8.74 49.52 -13.38
N THR A 2 8.55 48.40 -14.06
CA THR A 2 7.29 47.74 -14.33
C THR A 2 6.92 46.86 -13.12
N LYS A 3 5.79 47.11 -12.50
CA LYS A 3 5.23 46.32 -11.42
C LYS A 3 5.03 44.88 -11.93
N ALA A 4 5.65 43.93 -11.25
CA ALA A 4 5.35 42.51 -11.45
C ALA A 4 3.88 42.24 -11.19
N GLY A 5 3.18 41.70 -12.20
CA GLY A 5 1.76 41.37 -12.09
C GLY A 5 1.50 40.37 -10.96
N GLU A 6 0.53 40.66 -10.14
CA GLU A 6 -0.04 39.73 -9.15
C GLU A 6 -0.60 38.53 -9.91
N VAL A 7 0.01 37.39 -9.72
CA VAL A 7 -0.48 36.10 -10.23
C VAL A 7 -1.61 35.65 -9.32
N THR A 8 -2.79 35.50 -9.89
CA THR A 8 -3.98 35.02 -9.19
C THR A 8 -3.72 33.66 -8.49
N PRO A 9 -4.09 33.47 -7.21
CA PRO A 9 -3.75 32.28 -6.41
C PRO A 9 -4.21 30.93 -6.97
N GLY A 10 -5.16 30.89 -7.89
CA GLY A 10 -5.72 29.66 -8.45
C GLY A 10 -4.86 28.98 -9.53
N ALA A 11 -4.06 29.73 -10.31
CA ALA A 11 -3.32 29.19 -11.46
C ALA A 11 -1.94 28.59 -11.10
N LEU A 12 -1.44 28.80 -9.89
CA LEU A 12 -0.12 28.32 -9.44
C LEU A 12 -0.18 27.22 -8.39
N SER A 13 -1.37 26.79 -7.97
CA SER A 13 -1.52 25.76 -6.93
C SER A 13 -1.04 24.39 -7.36
N VAL A 14 -1.09 24.07 -8.65
CA VAL A 14 -0.65 22.78 -9.21
C VAL A 14 0.86 22.58 -9.15
N TRP A 15 1.65 23.67 -9.29
CA TRP A 15 3.11 23.59 -9.37
C TRP A 15 3.85 23.89 -8.07
N ARG A 16 3.19 24.22 -6.99
CA ARG A 16 3.77 24.52 -5.68
C ARG A 16 3.63 23.43 -4.64
N ARG A 17 3.21 22.23 -5.00
CA ARG A 17 3.34 21.10 -4.09
C ARG A 17 4.81 20.71 -4.03
N TYR A 18 5.45 20.96 -2.89
CA TYR A 18 6.67 20.25 -2.54
C TYR A 18 6.32 18.78 -2.47
N MET A 19 6.64 18.03 -3.52
CA MET A 19 6.54 16.59 -3.55
C MET A 19 7.81 16.03 -2.91
N GLU A 20 7.69 15.49 -1.73
CA GLU A 20 8.71 14.59 -1.20
C GLU A 20 8.53 13.26 -1.94
N LEU A 21 9.25 13.07 -3.02
CA LEU A 21 9.29 11.78 -3.71
C LEU A 21 10.36 10.91 -3.06
N PRO A 22 10.16 9.57 -2.99
CA PRO A 22 11.25 8.65 -2.68
C PRO A 22 12.39 8.94 -3.64
N ARG A 23 13.53 9.36 -3.11
CA ARG A 23 14.67 9.76 -3.93
C ARG A 23 15.35 8.55 -4.57
N TYR A 24 15.10 7.36 -3.99
CA TYR A 24 15.78 6.14 -4.39
C TYR A 24 14.86 4.94 -4.30
N LEU A 25 14.80 4.18 -5.39
CA LEU A 25 14.33 2.81 -5.44
C LEU A 25 15.49 1.94 -5.91
N ARG A 26 15.83 0.91 -5.15
CA ARG A 26 16.85 -0.07 -5.51
C ARG A 26 16.38 -1.47 -5.18
N ALA A 27 16.35 -2.33 -6.19
CA ALA A 27 16.24 -3.76 -6.04
C ALA A 27 17.63 -4.38 -6.25
N VAL A 28 18.04 -5.22 -5.33
CA VAL A 28 19.35 -5.89 -5.33
C VAL A 28 19.18 -7.38 -5.02
N LYS A 29 20.23 -8.17 -5.15
CA LYS A 29 20.23 -9.59 -4.79
C LYS A 29 21.23 -9.86 -3.69
N GLY A 30 20.71 -10.27 -2.55
CA GLY A 30 21.51 -10.67 -1.41
C GLY A 30 21.96 -9.53 -0.51
N ARG A 31 22.22 -9.90 0.74
CA ARG A 31 22.52 -8.95 1.83
C ARG A 31 23.73 -8.05 1.55
N VAL A 32 24.77 -8.54 0.90
CA VAL A 32 25.99 -7.76 0.62
C VAL A 32 25.69 -6.56 -0.28
N GLU A 33 24.90 -6.78 -1.33
CA GLU A 33 24.48 -5.67 -2.21
C GLU A 33 23.51 -4.73 -1.50
N LEU A 34 22.63 -5.25 -0.65
CA LEU A 34 21.72 -4.43 0.15
C LEU A 34 22.50 -3.50 1.09
N VAL A 35 23.50 -4.02 1.82
CA VAL A 35 24.37 -3.22 2.70
C VAL A 35 25.09 -2.14 1.91
N SER A 36 25.76 -2.50 0.82
CA SER A 36 26.47 -1.54 -0.03
C SER A 36 25.52 -0.45 -0.58
N THR A 37 24.30 -0.84 -0.97
CA THR A 37 23.26 0.10 -1.41
C THR A 37 22.84 1.06 -0.30
N LEU A 38 22.61 0.56 0.91
CA LEU A 38 22.24 1.39 2.06
C LEU A 38 23.36 2.36 2.44
N GLU A 39 24.63 1.92 2.41
CA GLU A 39 25.78 2.78 2.68
C GLU A 39 25.94 3.90 1.65
N GLN A 40 25.84 3.57 0.36
CA GLN A 40 25.88 4.56 -0.73
C GLN A 40 24.73 5.57 -0.58
N LEU A 41 23.53 5.09 -0.32
CA LEU A 41 22.35 5.91 -0.14
C LEU A 41 22.49 6.87 1.04
N THR A 42 22.81 6.34 2.22
CA THR A 42 22.96 7.15 3.44
C THR A 42 24.09 8.15 3.33
N SER A 43 25.22 7.77 2.73
CA SER A 43 26.33 8.67 2.42
C SER A 43 25.91 9.80 1.47
N SER A 44 25.16 9.49 0.40
CA SER A 44 24.69 10.49 -0.55
C SER A 44 23.68 11.48 0.05
N LEU A 45 22.97 11.07 1.10
CA LEU A 45 22.01 11.89 1.84
C LEU A 45 22.66 12.64 3.04
N GLY A 46 23.93 12.37 3.33
CA GLY A 46 24.64 12.96 4.47
C GLY A 46 24.23 12.36 5.82
N PHE A 47 23.65 11.17 5.84
CA PHE A 47 23.25 10.47 7.07
C PHE A 47 24.43 9.66 7.62
N GLY A 48 24.93 10.05 8.77
CA GLY A 48 26.06 9.39 9.44
C GLY A 48 25.64 8.49 10.60
N ARG A 49 24.39 8.62 11.07
CA ARG A 49 23.86 7.88 12.23
C ARG A 49 22.51 7.29 11.88
N LEU A 50 22.38 5.98 11.99
CA LEU A 50 21.18 5.25 11.61
C LEU A 50 20.59 4.53 12.83
N ALA A 51 19.27 4.66 13.04
CA ALA A 51 18.54 3.72 13.86
C ALA A 51 17.96 2.62 12.98
N ILE A 52 17.80 1.40 13.50
CA ILE A 52 17.14 0.31 12.78
C ILE A 52 15.94 -0.13 13.60
N ALA A 53 14.77 -0.32 12.94
CA ALA A 53 13.60 -0.92 13.56
C ALA A 53 13.14 -2.13 12.76
N SER A 54 12.61 -3.15 13.44
CA SER A 54 12.11 -4.37 12.81
C SER A 54 10.97 -5.00 13.60
N GLY A 55 10.23 -5.91 12.96
CA GLY A 55 9.32 -6.80 13.67
C GLY A 55 10.07 -7.73 14.66
N ALA A 56 9.31 -8.35 15.55
CA ALA A 56 9.87 -9.10 16.68
C ALA A 56 10.40 -10.51 16.34
N THR A 57 10.15 -11.03 15.12
CA THR A 57 10.45 -12.43 14.75
C THR A 57 11.48 -12.52 13.62
N PHE A 58 11.10 -13.03 12.46
CA PHE A 58 11.98 -13.26 11.30
C PHE A 58 12.81 -12.03 10.91
N THR A 59 12.18 -10.85 10.83
CA THR A 59 12.84 -9.62 10.40
C THR A 59 13.87 -9.10 11.40
N ARG A 60 13.80 -9.55 12.67
CA ARG A 60 14.79 -9.21 13.70
C ARG A 60 16.18 -9.76 13.38
N GLY A 61 16.24 -10.98 12.83
CA GLY A 61 17.53 -11.58 12.40
C GLY A 61 18.18 -10.78 11.28
N LEU A 62 17.40 -10.41 10.27
CA LEU A 62 17.89 -9.56 9.17
C LEU A 62 18.31 -8.17 9.67
N ALA A 63 17.52 -7.53 10.53
CA ALA A 63 17.85 -6.24 11.11
C ALA A 63 19.13 -6.29 11.97
N GLY A 64 19.32 -7.38 12.73
CA GLY A 64 20.56 -7.63 13.50
C GLY A 64 21.78 -7.73 12.59
N ALA A 65 21.68 -8.53 11.52
CA ALA A 65 22.76 -8.67 10.55
C ALA A 65 23.07 -7.35 9.81
N LEU A 66 22.05 -6.56 9.47
CA LEU A 66 22.25 -5.22 8.90
C LEU A 66 22.91 -4.27 9.91
N ALA A 67 22.55 -4.36 11.19
CA ALA A 67 23.16 -3.53 12.22
C ALA A 67 24.65 -3.84 12.46
N GLU A 68 25.06 -5.10 12.25
CA GLU A 68 26.45 -5.54 12.32
C GLU A 68 27.28 -5.08 11.11
N ASP A 69 26.66 -5.11 9.91
CA ASP A 69 27.33 -4.83 8.63
C ASP A 69 27.37 -3.33 8.29
N LEU A 70 26.35 -2.55 8.70
CA LEU A 70 26.27 -1.11 8.39
C LEU A 70 27.09 -0.27 9.38
N GLY A 71 27.86 0.68 8.86
CA GLY A 71 28.49 1.71 9.66
C GLY A 71 27.48 2.70 10.27
N GLY A 72 27.81 3.27 11.42
CA GLY A 72 27.04 4.38 12.01
C GLY A 72 25.71 4.01 12.68
N VAL A 73 25.44 2.73 12.90
CA VAL A 73 24.21 2.31 13.60
C VAL A 73 24.26 2.68 15.08
N VAL A 74 23.22 3.35 15.58
CA VAL A 74 23.09 3.82 16.96
C VAL A 74 22.24 2.86 17.79
N GLY A 75 22.90 2.00 18.55
CA GLY A 75 22.25 1.02 19.43
C GLY A 75 21.74 -0.23 18.69
N PRO A 76 21.12 -1.15 19.42
CA PRO A 76 20.56 -2.36 18.86
C PRO A 76 19.28 -2.07 18.06
N PRO A 77 18.87 -2.96 17.11
CA PRO A 77 17.61 -2.82 16.42
C PRO A 77 16.41 -2.76 17.35
N LEU A 78 15.56 -1.75 17.17
CA LEU A 78 14.33 -1.52 17.92
C LEU A 78 13.25 -2.51 17.48
N ALA A 79 12.63 -3.19 18.44
CA ALA A 79 11.59 -4.17 18.15
C ALA A 79 10.20 -3.52 18.13
N ILE A 80 9.45 -3.80 17.06
CA ILE A 80 8.03 -3.46 16.92
C ILE A 80 7.24 -4.74 17.20
N ALA A 81 6.45 -4.74 18.29
CA ALA A 81 5.77 -5.94 18.76
C ALA A 81 4.43 -6.18 18.04
N ALA A 82 3.70 -5.10 17.80
CA ALA A 82 2.38 -5.15 17.17
C ALA A 82 2.25 -4.04 16.12
N ASN A 83 1.04 -3.67 15.75
CA ASN A 83 0.76 -2.55 14.85
C ASN A 83 -0.17 -1.57 15.55
N GLY A 84 0.21 -1.14 16.75
CA GLY A 84 -0.65 -0.30 17.59
C GLY A 84 -0.04 1.07 17.88
N GLU A 85 -0.86 1.96 18.41
CA GLU A 85 -0.46 3.31 18.82
C GLU A 85 0.70 3.28 19.83
N ALA A 86 0.66 2.33 20.76
CA ALA A 86 1.74 2.17 21.78
C ALA A 86 3.10 1.86 21.14
N ASP A 87 3.14 1.09 20.03
CA ASP A 87 4.39 0.84 19.29
C ASP A 87 4.90 2.11 18.61
N VAL A 88 3.99 2.94 18.07
CA VAL A 88 4.34 4.21 17.44
C VAL A 88 4.94 5.16 18.47
N GLU A 89 4.28 5.33 19.62
CA GLU A 89 4.75 6.19 20.72
C GLU A 89 6.08 5.70 21.27
N ALA A 90 6.22 4.40 21.54
CA ALA A 90 7.44 3.82 22.06
C ALA A 90 8.62 4.01 21.09
N LEU A 91 8.40 3.78 19.79
CA LEU A 91 9.44 3.97 18.78
C LEU A 91 9.82 5.44 18.62
N ALA A 92 8.84 6.35 18.55
CA ALA A 92 9.09 7.80 18.43
C ALA A 92 9.85 8.36 19.65
N ALA A 93 9.62 7.79 20.84
CA ALA A 93 10.28 8.19 22.07
C ALA A 93 11.67 7.54 22.27
N ALA A 94 12.06 6.56 21.44
CA ALA A 94 13.29 5.81 21.61
C ALA A 94 14.55 6.70 21.59
N PRO A 95 15.50 6.53 22.52
CA PRO A 95 16.72 7.32 22.55
C PRO A 95 17.59 7.16 21.30
N GLU A 96 17.55 5.99 20.68
CA GLU A 96 18.21 5.66 19.41
C GLU A 96 17.68 6.55 18.27
N LEU A 97 16.35 6.69 18.19
CA LEU A 97 15.72 7.51 17.16
C LEU A 97 16.12 8.99 17.28
N ARG A 98 16.18 9.50 18.50
CA ARG A 98 16.59 10.90 18.75
C ARG A 98 18.05 11.20 18.40
N ARG A 99 18.90 10.18 18.34
CA ARG A 99 20.33 10.31 17.98
C ARG A 99 20.61 10.01 16.52
N ALA A 100 19.64 9.47 15.80
CA ALA A 100 19.78 9.08 14.41
C ALA A 100 19.49 10.25 13.45
N ASP A 101 20.07 10.18 12.27
CA ASP A 101 19.78 11.07 11.15
C ASP A 101 18.67 10.48 10.25
N ALA A 102 18.46 9.16 10.33
CA ALA A 102 17.38 8.43 9.66
C ALA A 102 17.05 7.11 10.38
N LEU A 103 15.82 6.61 10.15
CA LEU A 103 15.41 5.26 10.56
C LEU A 103 15.44 4.32 9.35
N VAL A 104 16.05 3.14 9.51
CA VAL A 104 15.93 2.02 8.56
C VAL A 104 14.88 1.05 9.09
N ALA A 105 13.74 0.97 8.41
CA ALA A 105 12.61 0.10 8.79
C ALA A 105 12.67 -1.22 8.03
N VAL A 106 12.95 -2.32 8.73
CA VAL A 106 13.13 -3.66 8.15
C VAL A 106 11.93 -4.54 8.47
N GLY A 107 11.08 -4.82 7.47
CA GLY A 107 9.92 -5.67 7.75
C GLY A 107 8.82 -5.67 6.71
N GLY A 108 7.68 -6.24 7.10
CA GLY A 108 6.43 -6.19 6.33
C GLY A 108 5.59 -4.95 6.64
N GLY A 109 4.42 -4.82 6.02
CA GLY A 109 3.56 -3.64 6.11
C GLY A 109 3.33 -3.11 7.52
N LYS A 110 3.00 -3.98 8.49
CA LYS A 110 2.76 -3.56 9.89
C LYS A 110 3.98 -2.88 10.52
N THR A 111 5.17 -3.41 10.30
CA THR A 111 6.42 -2.82 10.79
C THR A 111 6.69 -1.48 10.12
N ILE A 112 6.49 -1.42 8.80
CA ILE A 112 6.70 -0.23 8.00
C ILE A 112 5.71 0.88 8.40
N ASP A 113 4.45 0.54 8.64
CA ASP A 113 3.43 1.50 9.05
C ASP A 113 3.73 2.14 10.41
N VAL A 114 4.14 1.34 11.40
CA VAL A 114 4.59 1.86 12.71
C VAL A 114 5.82 2.75 12.53
N ALA A 115 6.81 2.32 11.76
CA ALA A 115 8.03 3.08 11.51
C ALA A 115 7.77 4.42 10.82
N LYS A 116 6.93 4.44 9.77
CA LYS A 116 6.51 5.67 9.09
C LYS A 116 5.77 6.62 10.02
N SER A 117 4.84 6.08 10.83
CA SER A 117 4.09 6.88 11.81
C SER A 117 5.00 7.47 12.90
N ALA A 118 5.92 6.67 13.44
CA ALA A 118 6.88 7.15 14.43
C ALA A 118 7.84 8.21 13.86
N CYS A 119 8.28 8.04 12.62
CA CYS A 119 9.11 9.01 11.91
C CYS A 119 8.37 10.32 11.59
N GLU A 120 7.05 10.26 11.35
CA GLU A 120 6.22 11.48 11.21
C GLU A 120 6.17 12.25 12.52
N VAL A 121 5.98 11.57 13.66
CA VAL A 121 5.99 12.18 15.01
C VAL A 121 7.36 12.75 15.36
N ALA A 122 8.44 12.03 15.03
CA ALA A 122 9.81 12.41 15.34
C ALA A 122 10.45 13.40 14.34
N ASP A 123 9.74 13.75 13.27
CA ASP A 123 10.26 14.53 12.13
C ASP A 123 11.57 13.97 11.58
N LEU A 124 11.63 12.64 11.41
CA LEU A 124 12.83 11.92 10.97
C LEU A 124 12.62 11.26 9.60
N PRO A 125 13.62 11.28 8.68
CA PRO A 125 13.58 10.49 7.47
C PRO A 125 13.49 8.98 7.73
N VAL A 126 12.74 8.26 6.89
CA VAL A 126 12.64 6.80 6.94
C VAL A 126 13.10 6.17 5.63
N ILE A 127 13.95 5.15 5.73
CA ILE A 127 14.36 4.25 4.65
C ILE A 127 13.66 2.91 4.91
N VAL A 128 12.97 2.39 3.90
CA VAL A 128 12.22 1.14 4.02
C VAL A 128 12.97 0.00 3.36
N VAL A 129 13.15 -1.09 4.12
CA VAL A 129 13.67 -2.37 3.63
C VAL A 129 12.55 -3.41 3.78
N PRO A 130 11.65 -3.53 2.79
CA PRO A 130 10.54 -4.46 2.87
C PRO A 130 11.02 -5.90 2.77
N THR A 131 10.41 -6.79 3.54
CA THR A 131 10.66 -8.24 3.49
C THR A 131 9.56 -9.01 2.79
N GLN A 132 8.58 -8.32 2.26
CA GLN A 132 7.46 -8.82 1.47
C GLN A 132 6.81 -7.68 0.69
N LEU A 133 6.21 -7.99 -0.46
CA LEU A 133 5.48 -7.05 -1.31
C LEU A 133 3.98 -7.32 -1.17
N SER A 134 3.36 -6.87 -0.08
CA SER A 134 1.96 -7.21 0.26
C SER A 134 0.96 -6.07 0.10
N ALA A 135 1.43 -4.84 -0.07
CA ALA A 135 0.62 -3.64 -0.27
C ALA A 135 1.51 -2.45 -0.66
N ASP A 136 0.91 -1.38 -1.19
CA ASP A 136 1.60 -0.13 -1.56
C ASP A 136 2.07 0.71 -0.36
N GLY A 137 1.69 0.32 0.86
CA GLY A 137 2.16 0.92 2.11
C GLY A 137 3.68 1.01 2.25
N ILE A 138 4.45 0.22 1.48
CA ILE A 138 5.92 0.27 1.45
C ILE A 138 6.47 1.60 0.91
N ALA A 139 5.70 2.34 0.13
CA ALA A 139 6.12 3.57 -0.53
C ALA A 139 5.06 4.70 -0.46
N SER A 140 3.99 4.52 0.32
CA SER A 140 2.91 5.50 0.43
C SER A 140 3.06 6.43 1.63
N PRO A 141 2.44 7.65 1.58
CA PRO A 141 2.37 8.57 2.72
C PRO A 141 1.27 8.17 3.72
N VAL A 142 0.79 6.94 3.67
CA VAL A 142 -0.32 6.45 4.49
C VAL A 142 0.15 5.27 5.33
N SER A 143 -0.26 5.23 6.59
CA SER A 143 -0.10 4.09 7.49
C SER A 143 -1.45 3.65 8.04
N VAL A 144 -1.60 2.36 8.27
CA VAL A 144 -2.78 1.77 8.89
C VAL A 144 -2.38 1.24 10.27
N ILE A 145 -2.83 1.92 11.32
CA ILE A 145 -2.47 1.62 12.72
C ILE A 145 -3.69 1.10 13.47
N ARG A 146 -3.49 0.05 14.28
CA ARG A 146 -4.53 -0.48 15.15
C ARG A 146 -4.73 0.46 16.34
N ILE A 147 -5.99 0.87 16.56
CA ILE A 147 -6.42 1.69 17.70
C ILE A 147 -7.04 0.84 18.81
N ALA A 148 -7.12 1.41 20.03
CA ALA A 148 -7.56 0.70 21.24
C ALA A 148 -9.01 0.17 21.20
N SER A 149 -9.85 0.61 20.26
CA SER A 149 -11.23 0.18 20.06
C SER A 149 -11.37 -1.05 19.13
N ASP A 150 -10.34 -1.86 18.98
CA ASP A 150 -10.26 -3.02 18.07
C ASP A 150 -10.45 -2.70 16.57
N GLY A 151 -10.32 -1.42 16.20
CA GLY A 151 -10.36 -0.95 14.82
C GLY A 151 -8.98 -0.61 14.26
N PHE A 152 -8.99 -0.19 13.00
CA PHE A 152 -7.82 0.34 12.30
C PHE A 152 -8.08 1.78 11.87
N GLU A 153 -7.06 2.63 11.98
CA GLU A 153 -7.07 4.00 11.50
C GLU A 153 -6.06 4.15 10.35
N SER A 154 -6.56 4.63 9.22
CA SER A 154 -5.72 5.05 8.09
C SER A 154 -5.36 6.52 8.26
N ARG A 155 -4.09 6.84 8.41
CA ARG A 155 -3.61 8.21 8.67
C ARG A 155 -2.41 8.58 7.83
N ARG A 156 -2.17 9.89 7.67
CA ARG A 156 -0.94 10.38 7.05
C ARG A 156 0.27 9.96 7.88
N ALA A 157 1.33 9.59 7.20
CA ALA A 157 2.60 9.18 7.79
C ALA A 157 3.77 9.66 6.92
N ARG A 158 4.97 9.55 7.43
CA ARG A 158 6.20 9.93 6.71
C ARG A 158 6.34 9.13 5.42
N LEU A 159 6.42 9.81 4.29
CA LEU A 159 6.78 9.16 3.04
C LEU A 159 8.22 8.62 3.13
N PRO A 160 8.48 7.37 2.75
CA PRO A 160 9.86 6.87 2.72
C PRO A 160 10.73 7.67 1.75
N ILE A 161 11.89 8.11 2.22
CA ILE A 161 12.86 8.80 1.36
C ILE A 161 13.52 7.83 0.38
N ALA A 162 13.55 6.55 0.74
CA ALA A 162 14.06 5.48 -0.09
C ALA A 162 13.40 4.13 0.23
N VAL A 163 13.33 3.27 -0.78
CA VAL A 163 12.95 1.86 -0.68
C VAL A 163 14.11 1.03 -1.22
N ALA A 164 14.73 0.22 -0.37
CA ALA A 164 15.82 -0.70 -0.74
C ALA A 164 15.36 -2.14 -0.52
N VAL A 165 15.41 -2.96 -1.56
CA VAL A 165 14.79 -4.30 -1.59
C VAL A 165 15.83 -5.35 -1.92
N ASP A 166 15.94 -6.36 -1.07
CA ASP A 166 16.65 -7.60 -1.39
C ASP A 166 15.64 -8.58 -2.01
N LEU A 167 15.78 -8.84 -3.31
CA LEU A 167 14.89 -9.73 -4.06
C LEU A 167 14.98 -11.18 -3.60
N ASP A 168 16.11 -11.61 -3.04
CA ASP A 168 16.24 -12.97 -2.49
C ASP A 168 15.40 -13.12 -1.21
N VAL A 169 15.33 -12.06 -0.38
CA VAL A 169 14.44 -12.01 0.78
C VAL A 169 12.97 -12.02 0.34
N ILE A 170 12.62 -11.24 -0.68
CA ILE A 170 11.25 -11.20 -1.21
C ILE A 170 10.86 -12.55 -1.84
N ALA A 171 11.76 -13.18 -2.62
CA ALA A 171 11.50 -14.48 -3.22
C ALA A 171 11.29 -15.60 -2.17
N GLY A 172 11.85 -15.44 -0.98
CA GLY A 172 11.61 -16.33 0.17
C GLY A 172 10.36 -16.00 0.98
N ALA A 173 9.62 -14.95 0.63
CA ALA A 173 8.39 -14.57 1.31
C ALA A 173 7.19 -15.47 0.93
N SER A 174 6.08 -15.34 1.66
CA SER A 174 4.86 -16.08 1.36
C SER A 174 4.22 -15.61 0.03
N VAL A 175 3.86 -16.58 -0.80
CA VAL A 175 3.17 -16.35 -2.08
C VAL A 175 1.84 -15.62 -1.87
N GLU A 176 1.10 -15.95 -0.80
CA GLU A 176 -0.17 -15.33 -0.45
C GLU A 176 0.00 -13.81 -0.21
N ARG A 177 1.11 -13.41 0.41
CA ARG A 177 1.40 -11.99 0.65
C ARG A 177 1.77 -11.27 -0.64
N THR A 178 2.46 -11.93 -1.55
CA THR A 178 2.75 -11.40 -2.88
C THR A 178 1.46 -11.28 -3.72
N ARG A 179 0.56 -12.27 -3.64
CA ARG A 179 -0.79 -12.16 -4.23
C ARG A 179 -1.60 -11.03 -3.61
N ALA A 180 -1.46 -10.77 -2.31
CA ALA A 180 -2.10 -9.63 -1.69
C ALA A 180 -1.58 -8.30 -2.29
N GLY A 181 -0.27 -8.14 -2.46
CA GLY A 181 0.28 -6.94 -3.14
C GLY A 181 -0.19 -6.78 -4.58
N LEU A 182 -0.32 -7.89 -5.32
CA LEU A 182 -0.92 -7.88 -6.65
C LEU A 182 -2.38 -7.41 -6.58
N GLY A 183 -3.16 -7.93 -5.63
CA GLY A 183 -4.56 -7.56 -5.46
C GLY A 183 -4.76 -6.08 -5.14
N ASP A 184 -3.86 -5.51 -4.35
CA ASP A 184 -3.84 -4.09 -4.02
C ASP A 184 -3.65 -3.22 -5.28
N LEU A 185 -2.70 -3.58 -6.17
CA LEU A 185 -2.49 -2.88 -7.44
C LEU A 185 -3.64 -3.02 -8.43
N LEU A 186 -4.24 -4.20 -8.52
CA LEU A 186 -5.36 -4.46 -9.42
C LEU A 186 -6.59 -3.62 -9.12
N ALA A 187 -6.68 -3.03 -7.93
CA ALA A 187 -7.75 -2.14 -7.50
C ALA A 187 -7.61 -0.71 -8.04
N ASN A 188 -6.40 -0.25 -8.34
CA ASN A 188 -6.15 1.13 -8.75
C ASN A 188 -7.04 1.63 -9.91
N PRO A 189 -7.28 0.87 -11.00
CA PRO A 189 -8.18 1.30 -12.07
C PRO A 189 -9.61 1.58 -11.59
N CYS A 190 -10.09 0.80 -10.60
CA CYS A 190 -11.41 1.02 -10.00
C CYS A 190 -11.41 2.28 -9.12
N ALA A 191 -10.37 2.46 -8.31
CA ALA A 191 -10.20 3.64 -7.46
C ALA A 191 -10.15 4.94 -8.29
N VAL A 192 -9.42 4.94 -9.41
CA VAL A 192 -9.35 6.10 -10.31
C VAL A 192 -10.73 6.42 -10.94
N ARG A 193 -11.52 5.40 -11.30
CA ARG A 193 -12.90 5.60 -11.79
C ARG A 193 -13.79 6.20 -10.70
N ASP A 194 -13.73 5.68 -9.48
CA ASP A 194 -14.46 6.22 -8.34
C ASP A 194 -14.04 7.66 -8.03
N TRP A 195 -12.76 7.99 -8.14
CA TRP A 195 -12.30 9.35 -7.96
C TRP A 195 -12.88 10.31 -9.00
N ARG A 196 -12.92 9.89 -10.27
CA ARG A 196 -13.56 10.66 -11.34
C ARG A 196 -15.07 10.81 -11.13
N LEU A 197 -15.71 9.73 -10.68
CA LEU A 197 -17.13 9.74 -10.33
C LEU A 197 -17.43 10.75 -9.21
N ALA A 198 -16.64 10.71 -8.14
CA ALA A 198 -16.75 11.63 -7.02
C ALA A 198 -16.54 13.09 -7.45
N ALA A 199 -15.56 13.37 -8.32
CA ALA A 199 -15.34 14.71 -8.87
C ALA A 199 -16.52 15.20 -9.70
N ALA A 200 -17.14 14.33 -10.49
CA ALA A 200 -18.37 14.65 -11.24
C ALA A 200 -19.56 14.92 -10.31
N ALA A 201 -19.58 14.31 -9.13
CA ALA A 201 -20.59 14.55 -8.08
C ALA A 201 -20.30 15.79 -7.20
N GLY A 202 -19.23 16.54 -7.48
CA GLY A 202 -18.89 17.79 -6.79
C GLY A 202 -17.85 17.65 -5.66
N ASP A 203 -17.17 16.52 -5.55
CA ASP A 203 -15.99 16.37 -4.69
C ASP A 203 -14.76 17.07 -5.32
N ARG A 204 -13.60 16.94 -4.69
CA ARG A 204 -12.35 17.54 -5.17
C ARG A 204 -11.99 17.06 -6.57
N GLU A 205 -11.44 17.98 -7.37
CA GLU A 205 -10.93 17.68 -8.70
C GLU A 205 -9.93 16.52 -8.69
N VAL A 206 -9.91 15.78 -9.79
CA VAL A 206 -8.94 14.71 -10.02
C VAL A 206 -7.59 15.33 -10.40
N ASP A 207 -6.52 14.87 -9.77
CA ASP A 207 -5.16 15.09 -10.26
C ASP A 207 -4.87 14.04 -11.34
N ASP A 208 -4.91 14.45 -12.60
CA ASP A 208 -4.75 13.54 -13.74
C ASP A 208 -3.38 12.88 -13.78
N PHE A 209 -2.32 13.53 -13.27
CA PHE A 209 -1.00 12.92 -13.19
C PHE A 209 -0.97 11.80 -12.14
N ALA A 210 -1.55 12.02 -10.97
CA ALA A 210 -1.69 10.98 -9.96
C ALA A 210 -2.57 9.81 -10.45
N ALA A 211 -3.66 10.12 -11.14
CA ALA A 211 -4.54 9.11 -11.74
C ALA A 211 -3.80 8.27 -12.80
N LEU A 212 -2.97 8.91 -13.64
CA LEU A 212 -2.13 8.22 -14.62
C LEU A 212 -1.12 7.29 -13.96
N LEU A 213 -0.46 7.72 -12.88
CA LEU A 213 0.50 6.88 -12.16
C LEU A 213 -0.17 5.67 -11.51
N ALA A 214 -1.34 5.85 -10.89
CA ALA A 214 -2.10 4.75 -10.30
C ALA A 214 -2.54 3.73 -11.37
N GLN A 215 -2.99 4.19 -12.54
CA GLN A 215 -3.32 3.32 -13.66
C GLN A 215 -2.07 2.58 -14.17
N ALA A 216 -0.97 3.29 -14.40
CA ALA A 216 0.29 2.69 -14.86
C ALA A 216 0.83 1.65 -13.87
N ALA A 217 0.64 1.85 -12.57
CA ALA A 217 1.02 0.89 -11.54
C ALA A 217 0.33 -0.47 -11.73
N ALA A 218 -0.97 -0.47 -12.03
CA ALA A 218 -1.71 -1.70 -12.34
C ALA A 218 -1.29 -2.30 -13.69
N ASP A 219 -1.08 -1.46 -14.71
CA ASP A 219 -0.71 -1.90 -16.07
C ASP A 219 0.64 -2.62 -16.09
N LEU A 220 1.58 -2.25 -15.19
CA LEU A 220 2.88 -2.94 -15.05
C LEU A 220 2.72 -4.43 -14.73
N VAL A 221 1.76 -4.80 -13.91
CA VAL A 221 1.56 -6.20 -13.50
C VAL A 221 0.59 -6.93 -14.42
N VAL A 222 -0.45 -6.27 -14.94
CA VAL A 222 -1.41 -6.86 -15.87
C VAL A 222 -0.76 -7.31 -17.18
N GLY A 223 0.29 -6.60 -17.61
CA GLY A 223 1.07 -6.95 -18.81
C GLY A 223 2.08 -8.09 -18.62
N THR A 224 2.16 -8.71 -17.42
CA THR A 224 3.14 -9.78 -17.13
C THR A 224 2.50 -11.17 -17.13
N ASP A 225 3.30 -12.19 -17.40
CA ASP A 225 2.89 -13.58 -17.17
C ASP A 225 2.87 -13.87 -15.66
N VAL A 226 1.71 -14.25 -15.15
CA VAL A 226 1.48 -14.58 -13.73
C VAL A 226 1.29 -16.07 -13.48
N SER A 227 1.52 -16.93 -14.48
CA SER A 227 1.33 -18.38 -14.36
C SER A 227 2.22 -18.99 -13.27
N ALA A 228 3.47 -18.54 -13.17
CA ALA A 228 4.39 -18.96 -12.13
C ALA A 228 3.86 -18.62 -10.72
N LEU A 229 3.27 -17.44 -10.54
CA LEU A 229 2.61 -17.04 -9.29
C LEU A 229 1.40 -17.94 -8.99
N GLY A 230 0.63 -18.29 -10.03
CA GLY A 230 -0.46 -19.26 -9.95
C GLY A 230 0.03 -20.62 -9.42
N ASP A 231 1.16 -21.09 -9.90
CA ASP A 231 1.83 -22.34 -9.46
C ASP A 231 2.53 -22.22 -8.09
N GLY A 232 2.45 -21.07 -7.43
CA GLY A 232 3.09 -20.85 -6.14
C GLY A 232 4.57 -20.52 -6.21
N ARG A 233 5.08 -20.06 -7.35
CA ARG A 233 6.49 -19.69 -7.56
C ARG A 233 6.64 -18.17 -7.69
N LEU A 234 7.65 -17.62 -7.02
CA LEU A 234 7.99 -16.20 -7.06
C LEU A 234 9.20 -15.99 -7.99
N GLU A 235 8.95 -15.43 -9.16
CA GLU A 235 9.97 -15.17 -10.16
C GLU A 235 10.44 -13.71 -10.12
N THR A 236 11.74 -13.49 -10.21
CA THR A 236 12.35 -12.15 -10.12
C THR A 236 11.71 -11.12 -11.08
N PRO A 237 11.46 -11.41 -12.37
CA PRO A 237 10.87 -10.41 -13.26
C PRO A 237 9.48 -9.93 -12.83
N PHE A 238 8.67 -10.84 -12.27
CA PHE A 238 7.37 -10.48 -11.71
C PHE A 238 7.51 -9.65 -10.43
N LEU A 239 8.42 -10.05 -9.52
CA LEU A 239 8.67 -9.32 -8.28
C LEU A 239 9.16 -7.90 -8.52
N GLU A 240 10.01 -7.68 -9.54
CA GLU A 240 10.46 -6.35 -9.95
C GLU A 240 9.28 -5.49 -10.44
N ARG A 241 8.41 -6.02 -11.29
CA ARG A 241 7.21 -5.31 -11.77
C ARG A 241 6.23 -5.00 -10.64
N LEU A 242 6.01 -5.96 -9.75
CA LEU A 242 5.16 -5.74 -8.58
C LEU A 242 5.72 -4.63 -7.68
N LEU A 243 7.03 -4.66 -7.40
CA LEU A 243 7.70 -3.61 -6.63
C LEU A 243 7.55 -2.24 -7.29
N GLU A 244 7.84 -2.13 -8.58
CA GLU A 244 7.68 -0.88 -9.33
C GLU A 244 6.25 -0.36 -9.27
N GLY A 245 5.27 -1.25 -9.44
CA GLY A 245 3.85 -0.92 -9.34
C GLY A 245 3.46 -0.40 -7.95
N LEU A 246 3.86 -1.10 -6.88
CA LEU A 246 3.57 -0.68 -5.50
C LEU A 246 4.20 0.69 -5.17
N VAL A 247 5.38 0.97 -5.71
CA VAL A 247 6.03 2.29 -5.54
C VAL A 247 5.28 3.36 -6.31
N LEU A 248 4.87 3.11 -7.56
CA LEU A 248 4.07 4.07 -8.34
C LEU A 248 2.71 4.35 -7.68
N SER A 249 2.07 3.32 -7.10
CA SER A 249 0.83 3.48 -6.34
C SER A 249 1.01 4.42 -5.15
N GLY A 250 2.07 4.20 -4.35
CA GLY A 250 2.41 5.08 -3.23
C GLY A 250 2.69 6.53 -3.67
N LEU A 251 3.42 6.71 -4.78
CA LEU A 251 3.69 8.03 -5.37
C LEU A 251 2.41 8.74 -5.84
N ALA A 252 1.48 8.02 -6.44
CA ALA A 252 0.20 8.57 -6.86
C ALA A 252 -0.56 9.15 -5.66
N MET A 253 -0.56 8.49 -4.51
CA MET A 253 -1.18 8.98 -3.29
C MET A 253 -0.50 10.23 -2.74
N GLU A 254 0.83 10.31 -2.77
CA GLU A 254 1.56 11.51 -2.33
C GLU A 254 1.24 12.71 -3.23
N ILE A 255 1.27 12.53 -4.55
CA ILE A 255 0.96 13.58 -5.53
C ILE A 255 -0.48 14.08 -5.35
N ALA A 256 -1.43 13.17 -5.20
CA ALA A 256 -2.83 13.52 -4.97
C ALA A 256 -3.08 14.16 -3.59
N GLY A 257 -2.16 14.01 -2.64
CA GLY A 257 -2.36 14.40 -1.23
C GLY A 257 -3.51 13.65 -0.57
N SER A 258 -3.88 12.49 -1.08
CA SER A 258 -4.96 11.63 -0.58
C SER A 258 -4.80 10.21 -1.13
N SER A 259 -5.51 9.24 -0.53
CA SER A 259 -5.55 7.86 -1.04
C SER A 259 -6.53 7.65 -2.21
N ARG A 260 -7.17 8.70 -2.74
CA ARG A 260 -8.15 8.59 -3.84
C ARG A 260 -7.66 7.84 -5.07
N PRO A 261 -6.40 8.00 -5.53
CA PRO A 261 -5.91 7.29 -6.72
C PRO A 261 -5.91 5.77 -6.58
N CYS A 262 -5.78 5.27 -5.34
CA CYS A 262 -5.54 3.85 -5.04
C CYS A 262 -6.56 3.26 -4.07
N SER A 263 -7.60 4.01 -3.67
CA SER A 263 -8.59 3.56 -2.68
C SER A 263 -9.97 4.13 -2.99
N GLY A 264 -10.84 3.28 -3.53
CA GLY A 264 -12.24 3.54 -3.86
C GLY A 264 -13.17 2.52 -3.17
N ALA A 265 -14.21 2.10 -3.87
CA ALA A 265 -15.20 1.13 -3.40
C ALA A 265 -14.60 -0.21 -2.98
N GLU A 266 -13.57 -0.67 -3.68
CA GLU A 266 -12.87 -1.93 -3.40
C GLU A 266 -12.25 -1.95 -1.99
N HIS A 267 -11.67 -0.84 -1.57
CA HIS A 267 -11.13 -0.69 -0.21
C HIS A 267 -12.22 -0.55 0.84
N LEU A 268 -13.34 0.12 0.53
CA LEU A 268 -14.48 0.18 1.45
C LEU A 268 -15.04 -1.24 1.72
N ILE A 269 -15.10 -2.10 0.69
CA ILE A 269 -15.50 -3.50 0.84
C ILE A 269 -14.49 -4.27 1.72
N SER A 270 -13.18 -4.05 1.53
CA SER A 270 -12.14 -4.63 2.39
C SER A 270 -12.29 -4.19 3.85
N HIS A 271 -12.51 -2.90 4.10
CA HIS A 271 -12.74 -2.39 5.46
C HIS A 271 -13.99 -2.99 6.09
N ALA A 272 -15.07 -3.18 5.33
CA ALA A 272 -16.28 -3.83 5.83
C ALA A 272 -16.02 -5.31 6.17
N LEU A 273 -15.20 -6.03 5.39
CA LEU A 273 -14.75 -7.38 5.72
C LEU A 273 -13.96 -7.41 7.04
N ASP A 274 -13.05 -6.47 7.24
CA ASP A 274 -12.27 -6.39 8.49
C ASP A 274 -13.14 -6.16 9.72
N VAL A 275 -14.21 -5.35 9.58
CA VAL A 275 -15.14 -5.04 10.67
C VAL A 275 -16.11 -6.20 10.94
N LEU A 276 -16.75 -6.73 9.89
CA LEU A 276 -17.82 -7.73 10.02
C LEU A 276 -17.29 -9.16 10.10
N ARG A 277 -16.13 -9.41 9.53
CA ARG A 277 -15.53 -10.75 9.32
C ARG A 277 -14.01 -10.72 9.54
N PRO A 278 -13.53 -10.29 10.72
CA PRO A 278 -12.11 -10.11 10.98
C PRO A 278 -11.32 -11.41 10.74
N GLY A 279 -10.16 -11.28 10.11
CA GLY A 279 -9.29 -12.42 9.81
C GLY A 279 -9.69 -13.26 8.58
N THR A 280 -10.66 -12.82 7.78
CA THR A 280 -11.11 -13.53 6.57
C THR A 280 -9.95 -13.76 5.58
N ALA A 281 -9.17 -12.73 5.29
CA ALA A 281 -8.05 -12.79 4.33
C ALA A 281 -7.04 -11.67 4.59
N HIS A 282 -5.94 -11.66 3.84
CA HIS A 282 -5.05 -10.51 3.80
C HIS A 282 -5.73 -9.33 3.09
N HIS A 283 -5.37 -8.10 3.50
CA HIS A 283 -5.95 -6.86 2.97
C HIS A 283 -6.03 -6.83 1.44
N GLY A 284 -4.92 -7.05 0.74
CA GLY A 284 -4.93 -7.00 -0.72
C GLY A 284 -5.74 -8.12 -1.40
N GLU A 285 -5.95 -9.28 -0.73
CA GLU A 285 -6.90 -10.29 -1.24
C GLU A 285 -8.34 -9.79 -1.11
N GLN A 286 -8.67 -9.13 0.01
CA GLN A 286 -9.99 -8.52 0.23
C GLN A 286 -10.23 -7.38 -0.77
N VAL A 287 -9.21 -6.54 -1.00
CA VAL A 287 -9.24 -5.45 -1.99
C VAL A 287 -9.43 -6.02 -3.41
N ALA A 288 -8.77 -7.13 -3.75
CA ALA A 288 -8.96 -7.80 -5.04
C ALA A 288 -10.40 -8.29 -5.27
N PHE A 289 -11.04 -8.87 -4.25
CA PHE A 289 -12.47 -9.20 -4.30
C PHE A 289 -13.31 -7.92 -4.51
N GLY A 290 -13.02 -6.89 -3.72
CA GLY A 290 -13.67 -5.59 -3.87
C GLY A 290 -13.50 -5.01 -5.27
N ALA A 291 -12.32 -5.17 -5.90
CA ALA A 291 -12.07 -4.73 -7.27
C ALA A 291 -12.93 -5.44 -8.30
N LEU A 292 -13.19 -6.75 -8.14
CA LEU A 292 -14.14 -7.47 -9.03
C LEU A 292 -15.56 -6.90 -8.92
N VAL A 293 -16.03 -6.66 -7.69
CA VAL A 293 -17.36 -6.08 -7.44
C VAL A 293 -17.43 -4.66 -8.01
N SER A 294 -16.43 -3.83 -7.71
CA SER A 294 -16.35 -2.44 -8.19
C SER A 294 -16.28 -2.36 -9.70
N ALA A 295 -15.42 -3.16 -10.33
CA ALA A 295 -15.31 -3.23 -11.79
C ALA A 295 -16.64 -3.62 -12.46
N ARG A 296 -17.38 -4.58 -11.86
CA ARG A 296 -18.71 -4.97 -12.36
C ARG A 296 -19.70 -3.81 -12.23
N LEU A 297 -19.74 -3.13 -11.12
CA LEU A 297 -20.61 -1.97 -10.88
C LEU A 297 -20.28 -0.80 -11.81
N GLN A 298 -19.00 -0.57 -12.07
CA GLN A 298 -18.51 0.49 -12.96
C GLN A 298 -18.62 0.16 -14.46
N GLY A 299 -19.14 -1.02 -14.83
CA GLY A 299 -19.21 -1.47 -16.22
C GLY A 299 -17.84 -1.70 -16.88
N ALA A 300 -16.82 -2.00 -16.07
CA ALA A 300 -15.46 -2.31 -16.52
C ALA A 300 -15.34 -3.77 -16.98
N ASP A 301 -14.21 -4.14 -17.58
CA ASP A 301 -13.93 -5.52 -18.02
C ASP A 301 -13.56 -6.43 -16.82
N TRP A 302 -14.52 -6.64 -15.93
CA TRP A 302 -14.38 -7.52 -14.78
C TRP A 302 -14.14 -8.99 -15.14
N PRO A 303 -14.64 -9.54 -16.30
CA PRO A 303 -14.31 -10.90 -16.70
C PRO A 303 -12.82 -11.09 -16.99
N ALA A 304 -12.18 -10.14 -17.67
CA ALA A 304 -10.74 -10.18 -17.90
C ALA A 304 -9.94 -10.05 -16.57
N LEU A 305 -10.36 -9.14 -15.68
CA LEU A 305 -9.77 -9.02 -14.34
C LEU A 305 -9.87 -10.33 -13.57
N ARG A 306 -11.04 -10.97 -13.55
CA ARG A 306 -11.24 -12.26 -12.89
C ARG A 306 -10.36 -13.36 -13.49
N ALA A 307 -10.29 -13.45 -14.81
CA ALA A 307 -9.45 -14.44 -15.49
C ALA A 307 -7.97 -14.27 -15.12
N PHE A 308 -7.48 -13.04 -15.08
CA PHE A 308 -6.12 -12.72 -14.65
C PHE A 308 -5.88 -13.12 -13.19
N MET A 309 -6.80 -12.81 -12.28
CA MET A 309 -6.71 -13.19 -10.87
C MET A 309 -6.68 -14.72 -10.68
N VAL A 310 -7.48 -15.45 -11.45
CA VAL A 310 -7.45 -16.94 -11.46
C VAL A 310 -6.09 -17.44 -11.92
N SER A 311 -5.55 -16.89 -13.00
CA SER A 311 -4.21 -17.26 -13.50
C SER A 311 -3.09 -16.97 -12.49
N ALA A 312 -3.26 -15.93 -11.64
CA ALA A 312 -2.35 -15.58 -10.56
C ALA A 312 -2.54 -16.42 -9.28
N GLY A 313 -3.49 -17.36 -9.27
CA GLY A 313 -3.76 -18.22 -8.11
C GLY A 313 -4.49 -17.50 -6.97
N MET A 314 -5.32 -16.51 -7.27
CA MET A 314 -6.09 -15.73 -6.29
C MET A 314 -7.50 -16.32 -6.06
N GLU A 315 -7.59 -17.65 -5.96
CA GLU A 315 -8.88 -18.36 -5.86
C GLU A 315 -9.69 -17.96 -4.63
N ARG A 316 -9.04 -17.63 -3.51
CA ARG A 316 -9.74 -17.19 -2.30
C ARG A 316 -10.57 -15.95 -2.56
N ALA A 317 -9.99 -14.94 -3.23
CA ALA A 317 -10.68 -13.72 -3.59
C ALA A 317 -11.76 -13.97 -4.66
N THR A 318 -11.44 -14.70 -5.73
CA THR A 318 -12.40 -14.95 -6.83
C THR A 318 -13.55 -15.87 -6.43
N ARG A 319 -13.43 -16.60 -5.30
CA ARG A 319 -14.50 -17.44 -4.71
C ARG A 319 -15.16 -16.80 -3.48
N GLY A 320 -14.96 -15.50 -3.24
CA GLY A 320 -15.56 -14.78 -2.12
C GLY A 320 -15.19 -15.36 -0.75
N PHE A 321 -13.95 -15.84 -0.59
CA PHE A 321 -13.42 -16.37 0.69
C PHE A 321 -14.22 -17.56 1.29
N ALA A 322 -14.99 -18.26 0.48
CA ALA A 322 -15.95 -19.29 0.91
C ALA A 322 -17.06 -18.77 1.86
N LEU A 323 -17.30 -17.46 1.85
CA LEU A 323 -18.45 -16.87 2.55
C LEU A 323 -19.75 -17.10 1.76
N SER A 324 -20.90 -17.07 2.44
CA SER A 324 -22.19 -17.14 1.77
C SER A 324 -22.50 -15.87 0.98
N GLU A 325 -23.38 -15.97 -0.02
CA GLU A 325 -23.81 -14.80 -0.81
C GLU A 325 -24.44 -13.73 0.09
N GLU A 326 -25.21 -14.14 1.13
CA GLU A 326 -25.82 -13.22 2.09
C GLU A 326 -24.75 -12.48 2.91
N ALA A 327 -23.69 -13.16 3.36
CA ALA A 327 -22.60 -12.57 4.11
C ALA A 327 -21.79 -11.55 3.27
N LEU A 328 -21.58 -11.87 1.99
CA LEU A 328 -20.92 -10.95 1.03
C LEU A 328 -21.81 -9.76 0.70
N ALA A 329 -23.11 -9.98 0.48
CA ALA A 329 -24.07 -8.89 0.24
C ALA A 329 -24.18 -7.95 1.45
N GLU A 330 -24.21 -8.49 2.67
CA GLU A 330 -24.16 -7.70 3.91
C GLU A 330 -22.88 -6.84 3.95
N THR A 331 -21.75 -7.42 3.64
CA THR A 331 -20.45 -6.74 3.61
C THR A 331 -20.43 -5.58 2.60
N ILE A 332 -20.89 -5.82 1.35
CA ILE A 332 -20.92 -4.80 0.31
C ILE A 332 -21.87 -3.66 0.71
N ARG A 333 -23.02 -3.98 1.31
CA ARG A 333 -24.00 -3.00 1.76
C ARG A 333 -23.47 -2.14 2.92
N ALA A 334 -22.65 -2.68 3.79
CA ALA A 334 -22.02 -1.96 4.90
C ALA A 334 -20.83 -1.11 4.47
N ALA A 335 -20.22 -1.39 3.33
CA ALA A 335 -18.97 -0.78 2.88
C ALA A 335 -18.99 0.77 2.86
N PRO A 336 -20.01 1.48 2.37
CA PRO A 336 -20.03 2.95 2.38
C PRO A 336 -19.90 3.55 3.77
N SER A 337 -20.41 2.87 4.81
CA SER A 337 -20.37 3.34 6.20
C SER A 337 -18.97 3.26 6.83
N THR A 338 -18.05 2.48 6.26
CA THR A 338 -16.68 2.31 6.80
C THR A 338 -15.82 3.56 6.64
N ARG A 339 -16.16 4.43 5.67
CA ARG A 339 -15.47 5.71 5.46
C ARG A 339 -16.47 6.78 4.99
N PRO A 340 -17.23 7.39 5.92
CA PRO A 340 -18.18 8.42 5.57
C PRO A 340 -17.54 9.57 4.75
N GLY A 341 -18.21 10.00 3.68
CA GLY A 341 -17.73 11.06 2.79
C GLY A 341 -16.77 10.59 1.67
N ARG A 342 -16.48 9.28 1.59
CA ARG A 342 -15.77 8.69 0.45
C ARG A 342 -16.79 8.29 -0.62
N TYR A 343 -17.16 9.22 -1.50
CA TYR A 343 -18.09 8.94 -2.60
C TYR A 343 -17.45 7.97 -3.62
N THR A 344 -18.17 6.92 -3.99
CA THR A 344 -17.74 5.83 -4.86
C THR A 344 -18.91 5.30 -5.68
N VAL A 345 -18.70 4.32 -6.54
CA VAL A 345 -19.78 3.64 -7.28
C VAL A 345 -20.83 2.99 -6.36
N LEU A 346 -20.47 2.67 -5.10
CA LEU A 346 -21.44 2.12 -4.13
C LEU A 346 -22.51 3.12 -3.72
N ASP A 347 -22.27 4.40 -3.85
CA ASP A 347 -23.25 5.47 -3.54
C ASP A 347 -24.30 5.63 -4.65
N GLU A 348 -24.01 5.15 -5.86
CA GLU A 348 -24.91 5.19 -7.02
C GLU A 348 -25.57 3.85 -7.32
N ALA A 349 -24.98 2.75 -6.86
CA ALA A 349 -25.42 1.40 -7.17
C ALA A 349 -26.70 0.98 -6.40
N ASP A 350 -27.52 0.15 -7.03
CA ASP A 350 -28.55 -0.59 -6.29
C ASP A 350 -27.90 -1.69 -5.44
N LEU A 351 -27.84 -1.47 -4.13
CA LEU A 351 -27.32 -2.41 -3.13
C LEU A 351 -28.43 -3.28 -2.50
N SER A 352 -29.61 -3.38 -3.13
CA SER A 352 -30.64 -4.31 -2.71
C SER A 352 -30.17 -5.78 -2.77
N GLU A 353 -30.76 -6.62 -1.96
CA GLU A 353 -30.39 -8.05 -1.90
C GLU A 353 -30.51 -8.75 -3.27
N PRO A 354 -31.57 -8.55 -4.10
CA PRO A 354 -31.63 -9.15 -5.41
C PRO A 354 -30.53 -8.65 -6.36
N ALA A 355 -30.21 -7.34 -6.33
CA ALA A 355 -29.20 -6.78 -7.20
C ALA A 355 -27.79 -7.29 -6.84
N LEU A 356 -27.46 -7.32 -5.57
CA LEU A 356 -26.20 -7.87 -5.08
C LEU A 356 -26.09 -9.37 -5.35
N GLY A 357 -27.17 -10.12 -5.21
CA GLY A 357 -27.21 -11.56 -5.58
C GLY A 357 -26.82 -11.80 -7.01
N LEU A 358 -27.35 -11.02 -7.97
CA LEU A 358 -26.97 -11.13 -9.37
C LEU A 358 -25.49 -10.79 -9.61
N ILE A 359 -24.98 -9.69 -8.99
CA ILE A 359 -23.58 -9.30 -9.11
C ILE A 359 -22.66 -10.40 -8.58
N LEU A 360 -22.95 -10.95 -7.40
CA LEU A 360 -22.14 -11.99 -6.77
C LEU A 360 -22.12 -13.27 -7.59
N GLN A 361 -23.27 -13.66 -8.19
CA GLN A 361 -23.35 -14.83 -9.09
C GLN A 361 -22.48 -14.67 -10.35
N GLU A 362 -22.28 -13.45 -10.84
CA GLU A 362 -21.43 -13.15 -11.99
C GLU A 362 -19.95 -13.11 -11.62
N VAL A 363 -19.58 -12.43 -10.53
CA VAL A 363 -18.17 -12.16 -10.20
C VAL A 363 -17.47 -13.32 -9.49
N ILE A 364 -18.21 -14.17 -8.77
CA ILE A 364 -17.66 -15.30 -8.03
C ILE A 364 -17.52 -16.54 -8.93
N VAL A 365 -16.35 -17.16 -8.86
CA VAL A 365 -16.11 -18.49 -9.46
C VAL A 365 -16.69 -19.55 -8.54
N ARG A 366 -17.64 -20.34 -9.03
CA ARG A 366 -18.23 -21.48 -8.30
C ARG A 366 -17.41 -22.75 -8.46
#